data_7965423ef6db7e653430d0470d3c1448
#
_entry.id   7965423ef6db7e653430d0470d3c1448
#
_cell.length_a   1.000
_cell.length_b   1.000
_cell.length_c   1.000
_cell.angle_alpha   90.00
_cell.angle_beta   90.00
_cell.angle_gamma   90.00
#
_symmetry.space_group_name_H-M   'P 1'
#
loop_
_entity.id
_entity.type
_entity.pdbx_description
1 polymer ?
#
loop_
_entity_poly.entity_id
_entity_poly.type
_entity_poly.pdbx_seq_one_letter_code
_entity_poly.pdbx_strand_id
1 'polypeptide(L)'
;MTRPLNPSSGIRRRHLLQMIGGAGLISLVGCRSGGVNPQLFAPSGVLPKSWTMALPDPWQLTAAKGLDQWTQADSAHADLLACTDGWLGTLSAVALQPIEAAPLRNQLDPLALRFLEALGPLASKVLPVGVSPWVLLVRRNPVVDAIKHGGWQMLLDPQLQGQIVFPASPRVVIELADRLDQPDALQRLRRQALTFDDRQGVNWLLKSSAKVVVLPLQRCLSLLRRDPRMDVILPNEGAPLHWTVLARPEDTQEPLPQQWVEQAWREPMRRRLLQEGWRAPLPTAVLEADLLKLPERWRSLVLPPDDLWNRCWSLPPLSPEQSVSLGERWRASTP
;
A
#
# COMPACT_ATOMS: atom_id res chain seq x y z
N MET A 1 -15.55 -12.52 70.36
CA MET A 1 -16.82 -13.26 70.58
C MET A 1 -17.35 -13.63 69.19
N THR A 2 -17.21 -14.87 68.92
CA THR A 2 -18.12 -15.91 68.38
C THR A 2 -18.46 -15.83 66.86
N ARG A 3 -17.88 -16.76 66.21
CA ARG A 3 -18.37 -17.55 65.02
C ARG A 3 -19.78 -18.12 65.32
N PRO A 4 -20.51 -18.82 64.45
CA PRO A 4 -20.13 -19.41 63.14
C PRO A 4 -21.29 -19.59 62.11
N LEU A 5 -20.91 -20.20 60.99
CA LEU A 5 -21.45 -21.37 60.29
C LEU A 5 -22.35 -21.18 59.04
N ASN A 6 -21.83 -21.73 57.96
CA ASN A 6 -22.46 -22.33 56.79
C ASN A 6 -23.53 -23.40 57.14
N PRO A 7 -24.47 -23.82 56.32
CA PRO A 7 -24.17 -24.73 55.19
C PRO A 7 -25.11 -24.68 53.95
N SER A 8 -24.48 -25.00 52.77
CA SER A 8 -24.78 -26.07 51.81
C SER A 8 -26.20 -26.63 51.65
N SER A 9 -26.63 -26.66 50.39
CA SER A 9 -27.36 -27.76 49.66
C SER A 9 -27.60 -27.29 48.22
N GLY A 10 -27.22 -27.87 47.16
CA GLY A 10 -27.07 -29.26 46.75
C GLY A 10 -28.39 -29.92 46.36
N ILE A 11 -28.82 -29.81 45.06
CA ILE A 11 -29.85 -30.71 44.46
C ILE A 11 -29.63 -30.63 42.94
N ARG A 12 -29.13 -31.64 42.37
CA ARG A 12 -29.59 -32.93 41.78
C ARG A 12 -30.08 -32.79 40.36
N ARG A 13 -29.30 -33.47 39.50
CA ARG A 13 -29.70 -33.97 38.16
C ARG A 13 -30.90 -34.91 38.24
N ARG A 14 -31.70 -34.87 37.17
CA ARG A 14 -32.52 -35.94 36.53
C ARG A 14 -33.95 -35.52 36.29
N HIS A 15 -34.30 -35.55 35.04
CA HIS A 15 -35.27 -36.31 34.23
C HIS A 15 -35.38 -35.63 32.87
N LEU A 16 -34.87 -36.14 31.88
CA LEU A 16 -34.95 -37.31 31.01
C LEU A 16 -36.32 -37.49 30.32
N LEU A 17 -36.25 -37.30 29.03
CA LEU A 17 -36.81 -38.06 27.93
C LEU A 17 -38.35 -38.16 27.75
N GLN A 18 -38.61 -37.99 26.50
CA GLN A 18 -39.67 -38.49 25.63
C GLN A 18 -40.76 -37.49 25.19
N MET A 19 -40.75 -37.09 23.90
CA MET A 19 -41.63 -37.67 22.91
C MET A 19 -41.18 -37.32 21.49
N ILE A 20 -41.26 -38.34 20.66
CA ILE A 20 -40.96 -38.45 19.25
C ILE A 20 -42.12 -37.87 18.44
N GLY A 21 -41.84 -37.28 17.30
CA GLY A 21 -42.75 -37.25 16.19
C GLY A 21 -42.87 -35.94 15.43
N GLY A 22 -42.39 -35.89 14.19
CA GLY A 22 -42.69 -34.82 13.26
C GLY A 22 -41.55 -34.47 12.32
N ALA A 23 -41.46 -35.18 11.18
CA ALA A 23 -40.53 -34.84 10.11
C ALA A 23 -40.83 -33.44 9.53
N GLY A 24 -39.91 -32.54 9.67
CA GLY A 24 -39.88 -31.27 8.99
C GLY A 24 -38.43 -30.95 8.67
N LEU A 25 -38.03 -31.11 7.41
CA LEU A 25 -36.77 -30.63 6.89
C LEU A 25 -36.74 -29.09 7.01
N ILE A 26 -36.31 -28.60 8.16
CA ILE A 26 -35.90 -27.21 8.31
C ILE A 26 -34.42 -27.19 7.97
N SER A 27 -34.11 -26.66 6.79
CA SER A 27 -32.74 -26.23 6.43
C SER A 27 -32.22 -25.32 7.55
N LEU A 28 -31.38 -25.87 8.39
CA LEU A 28 -30.60 -25.10 9.34
C LEU A 28 -29.63 -24.23 8.53
N VAL A 29 -30.12 -23.09 8.08
CA VAL A 29 -29.25 -21.93 7.89
C VAL A 29 -28.66 -21.67 9.25
N GLY A 30 -27.38 -22.06 9.42
CA GLY A 30 -26.68 -21.93 10.66
C GLY A 30 -26.70 -20.48 11.11
N CYS A 31 -27.45 -20.19 12.16
CA CYS A 31 -27.27 -18.97 12.95
C CYS A 31 -25.84 -18.99 13.48
N ARG A 32 -24.97 -18.21 12.91
CA ARG A 32 -23.68 -17.85 13.47
C ARG A 32 -23.94 -17.21 14.85
N SER A 33 -23.70 -17.95 15.89
CA SER A 33 -23.63 -17.45 17.26
C SER A 33 -22.57 -16.33 17.32
N GLY A 34 -22.97 -15.11 17.69
CA GLY A 34 -22.12 -14.02 18.18
C GLY A 34 -20.78 -13.78 17.48
N GLY A 35 -20.76 -13.68 16.15
CA GLY A 35 -19.54 -13.51 15.39
C GLY A 35 -19.00 -12.08 15.50
N VAL A 36 -17.74 -11.95 15.84
CA VAL A 36 -16.98 -10.70 15.66
C VAL A 36 -17.06 -10.32 14.18
N ASN A 37 -17.39 -9.06 13.87
CA ASN A 37 -17.44 -8.58 12.50
C ASN A 37 -16.08 -8.78 11.81
N PRO A 38 -16.04 -9.16 10.53
CA PRO A 38 -14.79 -9.35 9.83
C PRO A 38 -14.00 -8.04 9.76
N GLN A 39 -12.69 -8.15 9.94
CA GLN A 39 -11.79 -7.02 10.09
C GLN A 39 -10.86 -6.86 8.88
N LEU A 40 -10.92 -5.69 8.23
CA LEU A 40 -9.88 -5.21 7.33
C LEU A 40 -8.85 -4.40 8.13
N PHE A 41 -7.64 -4.91 8.21
CA PHE A 41 -6.52 -4.18 8.82
C PHE A 41 -5.72 -3.44 7.75
N ALA A 42 -5.55 -2.13 7.91
CA ALA A 42 -4.76 -1.33 7.00
C ALA A 42 -4.02 -0.21 7.74
N PRO A 43 -2.72 0.01 7.51
CA PRO A 43 -2.05 1.22 7.96
C PRO A 43 -2.71 2.46 7.35
N SER A 44 -2.77 3.54 8.14
CA SER A 44 -3.37 4.80 7.69
C SER A 44 -2.72 5.31 6.40
N GLY A 45 -3.54 5.60 5.40
CA GLY A 45 -3.09 6.13 4.10
C GLY A 45 -2.66 5.08 3.07
N VAL A 46 -2.70 3.78 3.39
CA VAL A 46 -2.46 2.71 2.42
C VAL A 46 -3.60 2.60 1.43
N LEU A 47 -4.83 2.61 1.92
CA LEU A 47 -6.02 2.63 1.06
C LEU A 47 -6.61 4.04 0.96
N PRO A 48 -7.10 4.44 -0.21
CA PRO A 48 -7.83 5.69 -0.37
C PRO A 48 -9.08 5.74 0.51
N LYS A 49 -9.30 6.88 1.18
CA LYS A 49 -10.44 7.05 2.08
C LYS A 49 -11.79 6.86 1.36
N SER A 50 -11.86 7.29 0.11
CA SER A 50 -13.06 7.14 -0.72
C SER A 50 -13.44 5.67 -0.92
N TRP A 51 -12.47 4.77 -0.98
CA TRP A 51 -12.68 3.34 -1.14
C TRP A 51 -12.94 2.64 0.19
N THR A 52 -12.22 2.99 1.26
CA THR A 52 -12.47 2.41 2.59
C THR A 52 -13.86 2.73 3.12
N MET A 53 -14.43 3.89 2.78
CA MET A 53 -15.81 4.25 3.13
C MET A 53 -16.87 3.41 2.40
N ALA A 54 -16.51 2.70 1.35
CA ALA A 54 -17.38 1.79 0.60
C ALA A 54 -17.20 0.32 1.02
N LEU A 55 -16.47 0.06 2.10
CA LEU A 55 -16.33 -1.29 2.66
C LEU A 55 -17.72 -1.81 3.05
N PRO A 56 -18.11 -3.02 2.59
CA PRO A 56 -19.49 -3.51 2.80
C PRO A 56 -19.69 -3.98 4.24
N ASP A 57 -20.91 -3.84 4.74
CA ASP A 57 -21.29 -4.49 5.97
C ASP A 57 -21.18 -6.03 5.84
N PRO A 58 -20.77 -6.76 6.91
CA PRO A 58 -20.44 -6.30 8.24
C PRO A 58 -18.93 -5.98 8.45
N TRP A 59 -18.15 -5.82 7.38
CA TRP A 59 -16.71 -5.54 7.46
C TRP A 59 -16.41 -4.25 8.21
N GLN A 60 -15.38 -4.28 9.02
CA GLN A 60 -14.88 -3.11 9.75
C GLN A 60 -13.43 -2.82 9.42
N LEU A 61 -13.09 -1.54 9.31
CA LEU A 61 -11.71 -1.10 9.08
C LEU A 61 -11.01 -0.83 10.43
N THR A 62 -9.95 -1.58 10.68
CA THR A 62 -8.99 -1.27 11.75
C THR A 62 -7.80 -0.52 11.16
N ALA A 63 -7.75 0.80 11.41
CA ALA A 63 -6.67 1.66 10.95
C ALA A 63 -5.49 1.63 11.93
N ALA A 64 -4.33 1.12 11.51
CA ALA A 64 -3.11 1.12 12.31
C ALA A 64 -2.25 2.35 12.06
N LYS A 65 -1.45 2.75 13.06
CA LYS A 65 -0.43 3.80 12.89
C LYS A 65 0.80 3.29 12.12
N GLY A 66 1.02 1.98 12.10
CA GLY A 66 2.09 1.30 11.38
C GLY A 66 1.92 -0.21 11.46
N LEU A 67 2.67 -0.95 10.64
CA LEU A 67 2.63 -2.41 10.66
C LEU A 67 3.34 -3.03 11.87
N ASP A 68 4.15 -2.26 12.58
CA ASP A 68 4.73 -2.70 13.86
C ASP A 68 3.64 -3.08 14.88
N GLN A 69 2.47 -2.44 14.79
CA GLN A 69 1.29 -2.82 15.58
C GLN A 69 0.66 -4.12 15.11
N TRP A 70 0.92 -4.52 13.87
CA TRP A 70 0.36 -5.72 13.29
C TRP A 70 1.11 -7.00 13.68
N THR A 71 2.41 -6.91 13.95
CA THR A 71 3.20 -8.03 14.49
C THR A 71 2.95 -8.25 15.99
N GLN A 72 2.22 -7.35 16.65
CA GLN A 72 1.78 -7.46 18.04
C GLN A 72 0.34 -8.00 18.11
N ALA A 73 -0.10 -8.49 19.26
CA ALA A 73 -1.29 -9.31 19.49
C ALA A 73 -2.63 -8.89 18.84
N ASP A 74 -2.77 -7.63 18.39
CA ASP A 74 -4.00 -7.12 17.78
C ASP A 74 -4.20 -7.56 16.31
N SER A 75 -3.16 -8.04 15.64
CA SER A 75 -3.25 -8.59 14.28
C SER A 75 -3.83 -9.99 14.22
N ALA A 76 -3.91 -10.68 15.36
CA ALA A 76 -4.46 -12.03 15.46
C ALA A 76 -5.94 -12.14 15.04
N HIS A 77 -6.59 -11.01 14.75
CA HIS A 77 -8.02 -10.96 14.41
C HIS A 77 -8.32 -10.29 13.07
N ALA A 78 -7.31 -10.04 12.22
CA ALA A 78 -7.56 -9.49 10.90
C ALA A 78 -7.97 -10.60 9.92
N ASP A 79 -9.09 -10.42 9.22
CA ASP A 79 -9.55 -11.33 8.17
C ASP A 79 -8.99 -10.94 6.79
N LEU A 80 -8.65 -9.67 6.62
CA LEU A 80 -8.04 -9.14 5.42
C LEU A 80 -6.99 -8.08 5.79
N LEU A 81 -5.86 -8.13 5.12
CA LEU A 81 -4.76 -7.20 5.30
C LEU A 81 -4.61 -6.36 4.05
N ALA A 82 -4.46 -5.05 4.21
CA ALA A 82 -4.03 -4.17 3.13
C ALA A 82 -2.70 -3.52 3.50
N CYS A 83 -1.70 -3.66 2.64
CA CYS A 83 -0.39 -3.07 2.87
C CYS A 83 0.26 -2.62 1.56
N THR A 84 1.42 -2.00 1.66
CA THR A 84 2.25 -1.67 0.51
C THR A 84 3.32 -2.72 0.28
N ASP A 85 3.86 -2.77 -0.94
CA ASP A 85 4.91 -3.70 -1.34
C ASP A 85 6.16 -3.67 -0.45
N GLY A 86 6.48 -2.51 0.13
CA GLY A 86 7.59 -2.39 1.09
C GLY A 86 7.46 -3.28 2.34
N TRP A 87 6.27 -3.81 2.62
CA TRP A 87 5.98 -4.66 3.78
C TRP A 87 5.88 -6.14 3.43
N LEU A 88 5.98 -6.51 2.16
CA LEU A 88 5.85 -7.91 1.74
C LEU A 88 6.91 -8.84 2.35
N GLY A 89 8.10 -8.32 2.62
CA GLY A 89 9.14 -9.05 3.35
C GLY A 89 8.72 -9.42 4.77
N THR A 90 7.98 -8.55 5.46
CA THR A 90 7.42 -8.82 6.79
C THR A 90 6.24 -9.79 6.71
N LEU A 91 5.41 -9.68 5.66
CA LEU A 91 4.31 -10.60 5.41
C LEU A 91 4.77 -12.04 5.14
N SER A 92 5.98 -12.24 4.62
CA SER A 92 6.53 -13.59 4.39
C SER A 92 6.69 -14.40 5.68
N ALA A 93 6.78 -13.73 6.84
CA ALA A 93 6.82 -14.36 8.15
C ALA A 93 5.42 -14.67 8.72
N VAL A 94 4.36 -14.22 8.04
CA VAL A 94 2.97 -14.47 8.45
C VAL A 94 2.42 -15.62 7.63
N ALA A 95 1.72 -16.53 8.28
CA ALA A 95 0.98 -17.57 7.59
C ALA A 95 -0.17 -16.94 6.80
N LEU A 96 -0.07 -17.02 5.48
CA LEU A 96 -1.06 -16.49 4.54
C LEU A 96 -1.68 -17.61 3.73
N GLN A 97 -2.97 -17.52 3.45
CA GLN A 97 -3.65 -18.42 2.52
C GLN A 97 -3.71 -17.82 1.10
N PRO A 98 -3.87 -18.65 0.06
CA PRO A 98 -4.10 -18.17 -1.30
C PRO A 98 -5.36 -17.30 -1.41
N ILE A 99 -5.31 -16.29 -2.27
CA ILE A 99 -6.48 -15.48 -2.64
C ILE A 99 -7.07 -16.03 -3.93
N GLU A 100 -8.20 -16.70 -3.80
CA GLU A 100 -8.98 -17.18 -4.93
C GLU A 100 -9.81 -16.04 -5.55
N ALA A 101 -9.22 -15.34 -6.49
CA ALA A 101 -9.82 -14.21 -7.18
C ALA A 101 -9.49 -14.22 -8.68
N ALA A 102 -9.67 -15.36 -9.34
CA ALA A 102 -9.38 -15.51 -10.77
C ALA A 102 -10.02 -14.42 -11.65
N PRO A 103 -11.30 -14.01 -11.43
CA PRO A 103 -11.91 -12.94 -12.23
C PRO A 103 -11.19 -11.59 -12.10
N LEU A 104 -10.59 -11.30 -10.93
CA LEU A 104 -9.79 -10.09 -10.71
C LEU A 104 -8.40 -10.23 -11.32
N ARG A 105 -7.75 -11.36 -11.09
CA ARG A 105 -6.38 -11.61 -11.60
C ARG A 105 -6.31 -11.57 -13.12
N ASN A 106 -7.35 -12.06 -13.81
CA ASN A 106 -7.43 -12.05 -15.28
C ASN A 106 -7.56 -10.64 -15.89
N GLN A 107 -7.82 -9.62 -15.08
CA GLN A 107 -7.93 -8.23 -15.51
C GLN A 107 -6.63 -7.44 -15.32
N LEU A 108 -5.63 -8.02 -14.65
CA LEU A 108 -4.38 -7.32 -14.33
C LEU A 108 -3.59 -6.93 -15.57
N ASP A 109 -2.97 -5.76 -15.51
CA ASP A 109 -2.06 -5.28 -16.54
C ASP A 109 -0.73 -6.08 -16.55
N PRO A 110 0.06 -6.01 -17.64
CA PRO A 110 1.32 -6.73 -17.71
C PRO A 110 2.33 -6.38 -16.61
N LEU A 111 2.33 -5.14 -16.09
CA LEU A 111 3.22 -4.75 -14.98
C LEU A 111 2.81 -5.41 -13.68
N ALA A 112 1.51 -5.50 -13.40
CA ALA A 112 0.99 -6.19 -12.24
C ALA A 112 1.28 -7.70 -12.29
N LEU A 113 1.19 -8.30 -13.49
CA LEU A 113 1.54 -9.71 -13.67
C LEU A 113 3.04 -9.95 -13.43
N ARG A 114 3.93 -9.11 -13.98
CA ARG A 114 5.37 -9.18 -13.70
C ARG A 114 5.70 -8.95 -12.23
N PHE A 115 4.96 -8.05 -11.56
CA PHE A 115 5.10 -7.86 -10.11
C PHE A 115 4.76 -9.15 -9.34
N LEU A 116 3.63 -9.78 -9.65
CA LEU A 116 3.25 -11.06 -9.04
C LEU A 116 4.26 -12.16 -9.31
N GLU A 117 4.74 -12.30 -10.55
CA GLU A 117 5.77 -13.27 -10.91
C GLU A 117 7.04 -13.10 -10.07
N ALA A 118 7.48 -11.86 -9.87
CA ALA A 118 8.64 -11.54 -9.06
C ALA A 118 8.45 -11.82 -7.55
N LEU A 119 7.23 -12.03 -7.08
CA LEU A 119 6.92 -12.40 -5.70
C LEU A 119 7.12 -13.91 -5.43
N GLY A 120 7.29 -14.74 -6.47
CA GLY A 120 7.45 -16.18 -6.31
C GLY A 120 6.31 -16.82 -5.50
N PRO A 121 6.60 -17.53 -4.39
CA PRO A 121 5.57 -18.21 -3.58
C PRO A 121 4.48 -17.29 -3.00
N LEU A 122 4.75 -16.00 -2.84
CA LEU A 122 3.76 -15.03 -2.37
C LEU A 122 2.76 -14.64 -3.46
N ALA A 123 3.02 -14.90 -4.73
CA ALA A 123 2.18 -14.50 -5.84
C ALA A 123 0.72 -14.94 -5.71
N SER A 124 0.48 -16.17 -5.24
CA SER A 124 -0.87 -16.70 -5.03
C SER A 124 -1.56 -16.12 -3.78
N LYS A 125 -0.78 -15.64 -2.81
CA LYS A 125 -1.23 -15.21 -1.49
C LYS A 125 -1.56 -13.71 -1.40
N VAL A 126 -1.19 -12.93 -2.42
CA VAL A 126 -1.45 -11.49 -2.47
C VAL A 126 -2.23 -11.12 -3.73
N LEU A 127 -3.03 -10.06 -3.64
CA LEU A 127 -3.74 -9.46 -4.76
C LEU A 127 -3.34 -8.00 -4.87
N PRO A 128 -2.62 -7.57 -5.93
CA PRO A 128 -2.37 -6.17 -6.17
C PRO A 128 -3.69 -5.48 -6.51
N VAL A 129 -4.01 -4.41 -5.80
CA VAL A 129 -5.27 -3.70 -5.96
C VAL A 129 -5.10 -2.26 -6.42
N GLY A 130 -3.90 -1.72 -6.27
CA GLY A 130 -3.57 -0.39 -6.73
C GLY A 130 -2.07 -0.19 -6.88
N VAL A 131 -1.70 0.80 -7.67
CA VAL A 131 -0.31 1.15 -7.95
C VAL A 131 -0.16 2.66 -8.14
N SER A 132 0.99 3.19 -7.73
CA SER A 132 1.35 4.58 -7.89
C SER A 132 2.85 4.69 -8.15
N PRO A 133 3.33 5.43 -9.18
CA PRO A 133 4.75 5.62 -9.37
C PRO A 133 5.33 6.53 -8.27
N TRP A 134 6.58 6.30 -7.89
CA TRP A 134 7.35 7.28 -7.14
C TRP A 134 7.67 8.46 -8.05
N VAL A 135 7.58 9.67 -7.52
CA VAL A 135 7.74 10.91 -8.26
C VAL A 135 8.54 11.93 -7.45
N LEU A 136 8.94 13.00 -8.10
CA LEU A 136 9.56 14.15 -7.47
C LEU A 136 8.47 15.21 -7.26
N LEU A 137 8.00 15.37 -6.02
CA LEU A 137 7.18 16.51 -5.63
C LEU A 137 8.10 17.70 -5.38
N VAL A 138 7.90 18.80 -6.08
CA VAL A 138 8.80 19.95 -6.05
C VAL A 138 8.07 21.24 -5.72
N ARG A 139 8.78 22.14 -5.05
CA ARG A 139 8.36 23.54 -4.93
C ARG A 139 8.95 24.33 -6.11
N ARG A 140 8.08 24.92 -6.92
CA ARG A 140 8.49 25.76 -8.06
C ARG A 140 9.40 26.89 -7.62
N ASN A 141 10.55 26.96 -8.22
CA ASN A 141 11.54 28.05 -8.03
C ASN A 141 12.53 28.00 -9.20
N PRO A 142 13.29 29.08 -9.45
CA PRO A 142 14.20 29.14 -10.60
C PRO A 142 15.21 27.98 -10.67
N VAL A 143 15.72 27.51 -9.52
CA VAL A 143 16.69 26.40 -9.48
C VAL A 143 16.01 25.10 -9.97
N VAL A 144 14.87 24.74 -9.39
CA VAL A 144 14.15 23.53 -9.78
C VAL A 144 13.69 23.61 -11.22
N ASP A 145 13.19 24.77 -11.67
CA ASP A 145 12.73 24.96 -13.03
C ASP A 145 13.83 24.78 -14.07
N ALA A 146 15.09 25.14 -13.72
CA ALA A 146 16.25 24.95 -14.58
C ALA A 146 16.67 23.47 -14.74
N ILE A 147 16.48 22.65 -13.69
CA ILE A 147 17.01 21.27 -13.66
C ILE A 147 15.95 20.18 -13.76
N LYS A 148 14.66 20.50 -13.71
CA LYS A 148 13.55 19.54 -13.65
C LYS A 148 13.49 18.56 -14.83
N HIS A 149 14.05 18.91 -15.97
CA HIS A 149 14.11 18.05 -17.16
C HIS A 149 15.17 16.95 -17.07
N GLY A 150 16.05 17.00 -16.07
CA GLY A 150 17.07 15.99 -15.83
C GLY A 150 16.56 14.70 -15.20
N GLY A 151 15.24 14.53 -15.01
CA GLY A 151 14.66 13.33 -14.42
C GLY A 151 15.25 13.03 -13.02
N TRP A 152 15.59 11.76 -12.76
CA TRP A 152 16.23 11.39 -11.48
C TRP A 152 17.62 12.02 -11.28
N GLN A 153 18.31 12.36 -12.39
CA GLN A 153 19.65 12.99 -12.32
C GLN A 153 19.63 14.34 -11.62
N MET A 154 18.50 15.06 -11.63
CA MET A 154 18.40 16.34 -10.90
C MET A 154 18.65 16.20 -9.40
N LEU A 155 18.43 15.02 -8.82
CA LEU A 155 18.70 14.78 -7.39
C LEU A 155 20.18 14.88 -7.03
N LEU A 156 21.08 14.85 -8.02
CA LEU A 156 22.52 15.01 -7.82
C LEU A 156 23.01 16.46 -8.01
N ASP A 157 22.11 17.40 -8.34
CA ASP A 157 22.49 18.79 -8.58
C ASP A 157 22.97 19.46 -7.27
N PRO A 158 24.18 20.04 -7.24
CA PRO A 158 24.73 20.66 -6.04
C PRO A 158 23.86 21.77 -5.44
N GLN A 159 23.03 22.42 -6.24
CA GLN A 159 22.12 23.48 -5.79
C GLN A 159 20.96 22.94 -4.91
N LEU A 160 20.77 21.62 -4.88
CA LEU A 160 19.79 20.95 -4.02
C LEU A 160 20.42 20.37 -2.73
N GLN A 161 21.68 20.60 -2.46
CA GLN A 161 22.36 20.06 -1.28
C GLN A 161 21.63 20.44 0.02
N GLY A 162 21.28 19.42 0.83
CA GLY A 162 20.54 19.61 2.07
C GLY A 162 19.09 20.06 1.88
N GLN A 163 18.49 19.88 0.67
CA GLN A 163 17.15 20.37 0.35
C GLN A 163 16.24 19.30 -0.24
N ILE A 164 16.66 18.02 -0.19
CA ILE A 164 15.87 16.89 -0.68
C ILE A 164 15.40 16.05 0.50
N VAL A 165 14.14 15.71 0.50
CA VAL A 165 13.57 14.71 1.42
C VAL A 165 13.43 13.39 0.68
N PHE A 166 14.13 12.39 1.15
CA PHE A 166 14.07 11.03 0.61
C PHE A 166 13.12 10.14 1.43
N PRO A 167 12.67 9.00 0.85
CA PRO A 167 11.98 7.96 1.60
C PRO A 167 12.80 7.47 2.79
N ALA A 168 12.13 7.11 3.87
CA ALA A 168 12.75 6.47 5.03
C ALA A 168 13.35 5.09 4.68
N SER A 169 12.84 4.44 3.62
CA SER A 169 13.36 3.18 3.13
C SER A 169 14.68 3.36 2.39
N PRO A 170 15.82 2.84 2.90
CA PRO A 170 17.09 2.86 2.20
C PRO A 170 17.03 2.21 0.82
N ARG A 171 16.19 1.21 0.66
CA ARG A 171 16.01 0.46 -0.58
C ARG A 171 15.65 1.36 -1.76
N VAL A 172 14.64 2.23 -1.60
CA VAL A 172 14.22 3.13 -2.68
C VAL A 172 15.37 4.06 -3.09
N VAL A 173 16.14 4.56 -2.11
CA VAL A 173 17.27 5.46 -2.39
C VAL A 173 18.41 4.74 -3.11
N ILE A 174 18.70 3.50 -2.71
CA ILE A 174 19.73 2.67 -3.35
C ILE A 174 19.31 2.33 -4.78
N GLU A 175 18.06 1.93 -5.00
CA GLU A 175 17.53 1.62 -6.34
C GLU A 175 17.58 2.84 -7.28
N LEU A 176 17.30 4.02 -6.76
CA LEU A 176 17.48 5.27 -7.52
C LEU A 176 18.95 5.52 -7.84
N ALA A 177 19.86 5.32 -6.88
CA ALA A 177 21.29 5.47 -7.10
C ALA A 177 21.83 4.53 -8.18
N ASP A 178 21.39 3.27 -8.17
CA ASP A 178 21.80 2.25 -9.14
C ASP A 178 21.35 2.60 -10.58
N ARG A 179 20.32 3.44 -10.72
CA ARG A 179 19.80 3.91 -12.02
C ARG A 179 20.48 5.20 -12.52
N LEU A 180 21.24 5.86 -11.68
CA LEU A 180 21.91 7.12 -12.05
C LEU A 180 23.23 6.92 -12.80
N ASP A 181 23.68 5.69 -12.96
CA ASP A 181 24.89 5.29 -13.70
C ASP A 181 26.14 6.12 -13.32
N GLN A 182 26.29 6.35 -12.01
CA GLN A 182 27.44 7.03 -11.43
C GLN A 182 27.98 6.26 -10.24
N PRO A 183 29.30 6.02 -10.15
CA PRO A 183 29.88 5.13 -9.14
C PRO A 183 29.66 5.60 -7.69
N ASP A 184 29.51 6.90 -7.45
CA ASP A 184 29.29 7.50 -6.14
C ASP A 184 27.85 8.01 -5.92
N ALA A 185 26.90 7.64 -6.80
CA ALA A 185 25.54 8.17 -6.79
C ALA A 185 24.86 8.04 -5.42
N LEU A 186 24.97 6.89 -4.75
CA LEU A 186 24.36 6.70 -3.43
C LEU A 186 24.90 7.64 -2.38
N GLN A 187 26.23 7.81 -2.32
CA GLN A 187 26.87 8.73 -1.38
C GLN A 187 26.47 10.18 -1.68
N ARG A 188 26.41 10.55 -2.96
CA ARG A 188 25.96 11.89 -3.39
C ARG A 188 24.50 12.14 -3.05
N LEU A 189 23.58 11.21 -3.34
CA LEU A 189 22.17 11.33 -2.94
C LEU A 189 22.03 11.53 -1.43
N ARG A 190 22.82 10.81 -0.63
CA ARG A 190 22.79 10.97 0.82
C ARG A 190 23.28 12.33 1.29
N ARG A 191 24.27 12.93 0.63
CA ARG A 191 24.72 14.30 0.90
C ARG A 191 23.68 15.35 0.54
N GLN A 192 22.82 15.07 -0.45
CA GLN A 192 21.74 15.96 -0.85
C GLN A 192 20.55 15.92 0.12
N ALA A 193 20.49 14.89 0.97
CA ALA A 193 19.37 14.70 1.88
C ALA A 193 19.30 15.81 2.94
N LEU A 194 18.13 16.44 3.06
CA LEU A 194 17.73 17.17 4.25
C LEU A 194 17.36 16.17 5.36
N THR A 195 16.60 15.14 4.98
CA THR A 195 16.15 14.06 5.87
C THR A 195 15.65 12.86 5.06
N PHE A 196 15.45 11.74 5.77
CA PHE A 196 14.84 10.51 5.26
C PHE A 196 13.50 10.29 5.96
N ASP A 197 12.46 10.98 5.51
CA ASP A 197 11.15 10.98 6.15
C ASP A 197 10.03 11.29 5.14
N ASP A 198 9.65 10.27 4.37
CA ASP A 198 8.53 10.43 3.44
C ASP A 198 7.16 10.54 4.14
N ARG A 199 7.02 10.04 5.38
CA ARG A 199 5.75 10.14 6.13
C ARG A 199 5.34 11.59 6.31
N GLN A 200 6.30 12.47 6.62
CA GLN A 200 6.10 13.91 6.76
C GLN A 200 6.56 14.71 5.54
N GLY A 201 6.83 14.04 4.41
CA GLY A 201 7.44 14.66 3.22
C GLY A 201 6.76 15.93 2.77
N VAL A 202 5.42 15.94 2.68
CA VAL A 202 4.64 17.15 2.34
C VAL A 202 4.85 18.28 3.37
N ASN A 203 4.88 17.96 4.66
CA ASN A 203 5.12 18.96 5.71
C ASN A 203 6.55 19.53 5.61
N TRP A 204 7.55 18.68 5.33
CA TRP A 204 8.90 19.14 5.08
C TRP A 204 8.95 20.14 3.94
N LEU A 205 8.28 19.84 2.80
CA LEU A 205 8.25 20.75 1.66
C LEU A 205 7.54 22.08 1.97
N LEU A 206 6.49 22.06 2.79
CA LEU A 206 5.72 23.25 3.11
C LEU A 206 6.37 24.13 4.20
N LYS A 207 7.06 23.52 5.17
CA LYS A 207 7.49 24.20 6.42
C LYS A 207 9.00 24.32 6.59
N SER A 208 9.81 23.78 5.69
CA SER A 208 11.27 23.81 5.79
C SER A 208 11.94 24.35 4.54
N SER A 209 13.28 24.19 4.46
CA SER A 209 14.09 24.52 3.30
C SER A 209 14.01 23.50 2.17
N ALA A 210 13.26 22.39 2.34
CA ALA A 210 13.10 21.38 1.32
C ALA A 210 12.55 21.97 0.02
N LYS A 211 13.15 21.60 -1.11
CA LYS A 211 12.70 21.98 -2.46
C LYS A 211 12.14 20.78 -3.22
N VAL A 212 12.61 19.58 -2.89
CA VAL A 212 12.24 18.32 -3.55
C VAL A 212 11.92 17.28 -2.50
N VAL A 213 10.87 16.49 -2.75
CA VAL A 213 10.51 15.32 -1.94
C VAL A 213 10.22 14.15 -2.86
N VAL A 214 10.80 12.99 -2.59
CA VAL A 214 10.52 11.74 -3.31
C VAL A 214 9.36 11.03 -2.63
N LEU A 215 8.21 10.94 -3.30
CA LEU A 215 6.96 10.37 -2.78
C LEU A 215 6.20 9.56 -3.84
N PRO A 216 5.33 8.61 -3.46
CA PRO A 216 4.34 8.07 -4.38
C PRO A 216 3.36 9.14 -4.85
N LEU A 217 2.99 9.14 -6.13
CA LEU A 217 2.12 10.13 -6.76
C LEU A 217 0.79 10.32 -6.02
N GLN A 218 0.20 9.25 -5.51
CA GLN A 218 -1.05 9.29 -4.73
C GLN A 218 -0.97 10.23 -3.50
N ARG A 219 0.22 10.47 -2.96
CA ARG A 219 0.42 11.39 -1.84
C ARG A 219 0.60 12.85 -2.29
N CYS A 220 0.79 13.09 -3.58
CA CYS A 220 1.09 14.41 -4.12
C CYS A 220 -0.15 15.14 -4.64
N LEU A 221 -1.10 14.44 -5.29
CA LEU A 221 -2.17 15.08 -6.07
C LEU A 221 -3.09 15.98 -5.24
N SER A 222 -3.36 15.64 -3.99
CA SER A 222 -4.18 16.50 -3.12
C SER A 222 -3.54 17.86 -2.86
N LEU A 223 -2.21 17.90 -2.76
CA LEU A 223 -1.45 19.13 -2.59
C LEU A 223 -1.41 19.95 -3.90
N LEU A 224 -1.16 19.30 -5.03
CA LEU A 224 -1.15 19.97 -6.34
C LEU A 224 -2.46 20.70 -6.66
N ARG A 225 -3.59 20.19 -6.16
CA ARG A 225 -4.89 20.83 -6.34
C ARG A 225 -5.06 22.11 -5.51
N ARG A 226 -4.37 22.19 -4.38
CA ARG A 226 -4.54 23.25 -3.38
C ARG A 226 -3.47 24.32 -3.46
N ASP A 227 -2.29 23.96 -3.95
CA ASP A 227 -1.14 24.87 -3.94
C ASP A 227 -0.48 24.93 -5.34
N PRO A 228 -0.70 26.02 -6.10
CA PRO A 228 -0.14 26.19 -7.44
C PRO A 228 1.39 26.36 -7.46
N ARG A 229 2.01 26.58 -6.30
CA ARG A 229 3.47 26.65 -6.19
C ARG A 229 4.14 25.27 -6.25
N MET A 230 3.34 24.22 -6.16
CA MET A 230 3.83 22.84 -6.23
C MET A 230 3.73 22.30 -7.64
N ASP A 231 4.67 21.40 -7.97
CA ASP A 231 4.67 20.64 -9.21
C ASP A 231 5.12 19.21 -8.94
N VAL A 232 4.86 18.31 -9.89
CA VAL A 232 5.29 16.92 -9.82
C VAL A 232 5.99 16.54 -11.12
N ILE A 233 7.11 15.86 -10.98
CA ILE A 233 7.90 15.34 -12.09
C ILE A 233 7.86 13.81 -12.00
N LEU A 234 7.32 13.17 -13.03
CA LEU A 234 7.52 11.74 -13.29
C LEU A 234 8.67 11.63 -14.30
N PRO A 235 9.84 11.10 -13.89
CA PRO A 235 11.00 11.02 -14.76
C PRO A 235 10.77 10.15 -16.00
N ASN A 236 11.31 10.57 -17.13
CA ASN A 236 11.18 9.87 -18.42
C ASN A 236 11.88 8.50 -18.42
N GLU A 237 12.83 8.28 -17.52
CA GLU A 237 13.53 7.02 -17.32
C GLU A 237 12.64 5.94 -16.69
N GLY A 238 11.43 6.31 -16.29
CA GLY A 238 10.55 5.50 -15.47
C GLY A 238 10.75 5.77 -13.98
N ALA A 239 10.01 5.03 -13.16
CA ALA A 239 10.01 5.21 -11.71
C ALA A 239 9.81 3.88 -10.97
N PRO A 240 10.30 3.75 -9.72
CA PRO A 240 9.85 2.67 -8.86
C PRO A 240 8.33 2.71 -8.72
N LEU A 241 7.70 1.56 -8.67
CA LEU A 241 6.26 1.44 -8.44
C LEU A 241 6.01 1.16 -6.95
N HIS A 242 5.00 1.81 -6.43
CA HIS A 242 4.49 1.63 -5.09
C HIS A 242 3.17 0.88 -5.17
N TRP A 243 3.20 -0.40 -4.87
CA TRP A 243 2.04 -1.27 -4.94
C TRP A 243 1.24 -1.25 -3.64
N THR A 244 -0.08 -1.30 -3.78
CA THR A 244 -1.00 -1.62 -2.70
C THR A 244 -1.53 -3.02 -2.94
N VAL A 245 -1.43 -3.88 -1.95
CA VAL A 245 -1.84 -5.28 -2.03
C VAL A 245 -2.79 -5.67 -0.92
N LEU A 246 -3.63 -6.65 -1.19
CA LEU A 246 -4.43 -7.36 -0.19
C LEU A 246 -3.81 -8.73 0.06
N ALA A 247 -3.86 -9.19 1.31
CA ALA A 247 -3.45 -10.54 1.73
C ALA A 247 -4.44 -11.07 2.76
N ARG A 248 -4.62 -12.40 2.83
CA ARG A 248 -5.50 -13.05 3.79
C ARG A 248 -4.68 -13.91 4.76
N PRO A 249 -4.82 -13.70 6.08
CA PRO A 249 -4.26 -14.61 7.08
C PRO A 249 -4.76 -16.06 6.88
N GLU A 250 -3.95 -17.05 7.27
CA GLU A 250 -4.26 -18.47 7.05
C GLU A 250 -5.47 -18.95 7.87
N ASP A 251 -5.66 -18.39 9.04
CA ASP A 251 -6.69 -18.75 10.01
C ASP A 251 -8.06 -18.14 9.73
N THR A 252 -8.15 -17.13 8.85
CA THR A 252 -9.45 -16.52 8.53
C THR A 252 -10.33 -17.44 7.69
N GLN A 253 -11.61 -17.50 8.05
CA GLN A 253 -12.67 -18.16 7.28
C GLN A 253 -13.46 -17.17 6.43
N GLU A 254 -13.26 -15.86 6.63
CA GLU A 254 -13.99 -14.84 5.88
C GLU A 254 -13.51 -14.79 4.41
N PRO A 255 -14.43 -14.84 3.44
CA PRO A 255 -14.05 -14.71 2.05
C PRO A 255 -13.56 -13.30 1.72
N LEU A 256 -12.75 -13.18 0.68
CA LEU A 256 -12.42 -11.87 0.14
C LEU A 256 -13.71 -11.11 -0.24
N PRO A 257 -13.90 -9.86 0.16
CA PRO A 257 -15.02 -9.03 -0.30
C PRO A 257 -14.82 -8.63 -1.76
N GLN A 258 -14.93 -9.61 -2.67
CA GLN A 258 -14.56 -9.46 -4.09
C GLN A 258 -15.30 -8.30 -4.76
N GLN A 259 -16.60 -8.13 -4.48
CA GLN A 259 -17.37 -7.03 -5.06
C GLN A 259 -16.84 -5.65 -4.65
N TRP A 260 -16.30 -5.52 -3.45
CA TRP A 260 -15.68 -4.28 -2.99
C TRP A 260 -14.38 -3.96 -3.76
N VAL A 261 -13.58 -4.97 -4.06
CA VAL A 261 -12.39 -4.80 -4.92
C VAL A 261 -12.82 -4.45 -6.34
N GLU A 262 -13.77 -5.18 -6.91
CA GLU A 262 -14.31 -4.90 -8.24
C GLU A 262 -14.88 -3.48 -8.36
N GLN A 263 -15.54 -2.99 -7.32
CA GLN A 263 -16.06 -1.62 -7.28
C GLN A 263 -14.93 -0.59 -7.44
N ALA A 264 -13.77 -0.81 -6.82
CA ALA A 264 -12.61 0.06 -6.98
C ALA A 264 -12.07 0.08 -8.43
N TRP A 265 -12.28 -1.00 -9.17
CA TRP A 265 -11.83 -1.17 -10.56
C TRP A 265 -12.90 -0.79 -11.60
N ARG A 266 -14.10 -0.36 -11.17
CA ARG A 266 -15.21 0.06 -12.04
C ARG A 266 -15.57 1.52 -11.79
N GLU A 267 -16.16 2.16 -12.79
CA GLU A 267 -16.77 3.48 -12.62
C GLU A 267 -17.96 3.41 -11.62
N PRO A 268 -18.17 4.45 -10.86
CA PRO A 268 -17.46 5.72 -10.82
C PRO A 268 -16.23 5.74 -9.89
N MET A 269 -16.02 4.67 -9.08
CA MET A 269 -14.97 4.63 -8.07
C MET A 269 -13.58 4.65 -8.70
N ARG A 270 -13.32 3.86 -9.72
CA ARG A 270 -12.04 3.81 -10.44
C ARG A 270 -11.57 5.20 -10.87
N ARG A 271 -12.44 5.99 -11.48
CA ARG A 271 -12.15 7.37 -11.88
C ARG A 271 -11.81 8.26 -10.68
N ARG A 272 -12.55 8.13 -9.58
CA ARG A 272 -12.28 8.90 -8.35
C ARG A 272 -10.91 8.56 -7.78
N LEU A 273 -10.55 7.29 -7.73
CA LEU A 273 -9.26 6.82 -7.25
C LEU A 273 -8.11 7.30 -8.16
N LEU A 274 -8.31 7.22 -9.47
CA LEU A 274 -7.34 7.73 -10.44
C LEU A 274 -7.10 9.25 -10.26
N GLN A 275 -8.16 10.02 -9.98
CA GLN A 275 -8.04 11.44 -9.64
C GLN A 275 -7.24 11.68 -8.34
N GLU A 276 -7.20 10.73 -7.44
CA GLU A 276 -6.39 10.78 -6.21
C GLU A 276 -4.94 10.28 -6.43
N GLY A 277 -4.58 9.90 -7.68
CA GLY A 277 -3.24 9.38 -8.02
C GLY A 277 -3.06 7.91 -7.70
N TRP A 278 -4.16 7.20 -7.45
CA TRP A 278 -4.18 5.78 -7.20
C TRP A 278 -4.74 5.06 -8.44
N ARG A 279 -3.84 4.38 -9.17
CA ARG A 279 -4.17 3.67 -10.40
C ARG A 279 -4.59 2.24 -10.05
N ALA A 280 -5.75 1.80 -10.54
CA ALA A 280 -6.08 0.38 -10.56
C ALA A 280 -5.05 -0.37 -11.43
N PRO A 281 -4.66 -1.60 -11.08
CA PRO A 281 -3.66 -2.39 -11.84
C PRO A 281 -4.29 -3.00 -13.11
N LEU A 282 -4.91 -2.17 -13.92
CA LEU A 282 -5.64 -2.53 -15.13
C LEU A 282 -4.92 -2.00 -16.37
N PRO A 283 -5.12 -2.63 -17.55
CA PRO A 283 -4.58 -2.13 -18.82
C PRO A 283 -4.93 -0.67 -19.06
N THR A 284 -4.00 0.08 -19.65
CA THR A 284 -4.17 1.51 -19.94
C THR A 284 -5.45 1.79 -20.71
N ALA A 285 -5.79 0.97 -21.71
CA ALA A 285 -7.00 1.12 -22.52
C ALA A 285 -8.30 1.11 -21.69
N VAL A 286 -8.34 0.39 -20.56
CA VAL A 286 -9.49 0.39 -19.64
C VAL A 286 -9.60 1.69 -18.86
N LEU A 287 -8.46 2.37 -18.62
CA LEU A 287 -8.35 3.58 -17.80
C LEU A 287 -8.48 4.88 -18.62
N GLU A 288 -8.27 4.83 -19.92
CA GLU A 288 -8.24 6.02 -20.80
C GLU A 288 -9.52 6.85 -20.74
N ALA A 289 -10.67 6.19 -20.70
CA ALA A 289 -11.97 6.88 -20.60
C ALA A 289 -12.09 7.77 -19.35
N ASP A 290 -11.36 7.44 -18.27
CA ASP A 290 -11.36 8.20 -17.03
C ASP A 290 -10.53 9.49 -17.14
N LEU A 291 -9.57 9.55 -18.08
CA LEU A 291 -8.71 10.71 -18.29
C LEU A 291 -9.46 11.95 -18.75
N LEU A 292 -10.53 11.79 -19.53
CA LEU A 292 -11.28 12.90 -20.11
C LEU A 292 -11.81 13.90 -19.06
N LYS A 293 -11.99 13.44 -17.83
CA LYS A 293 -12.47 14.25 -16.70
C LYS A 293 -11.35 14.74 -15.78
N LEU A 294 -10.09 14.44 -16.12
CA LEU A 294 -8.93 14.98 -15.40
C LEU A 294 -8.43 16.27 -16.07
N PRO A 295 -7.92 17.23 -15.28
CA PRO A 295 -7.17 18.36 -15.81
C PRO A 295 -6.03 17.87 -16.71
N GLU A 296 -5.88 18.44 -17.90
CA GLU A 296 -4.93 17.98 -18.91
C GLU A 296 -3.51 17.84 -18.36
N ARG A 297 -3.05 18.83 -17.57
CA ARG A 297 -1.73 18.83 -16.92
C ARG A 297 -1.44 17.64 -16.03
N TRP A 298 -2.46 16.85 -15.60
CA TRP A 298 -2.29 15.70 -14.73
C TRP A 298 -2.51 14.37 -15.44
N ARG A 299 -3.01 14.38 -16.68
CA ARG A 299 -3.32 13.15 -17.41
C ARG A 299 -2.09 12.28 -17.58
N SER A 300 -1.00 12.87 -18.06
CA SER A 300 0.28 12.16 -18.23
C SER A 300 0.97 11.76 -16.93
N LEU A 301 0.60 12.34 -15.79
CA LEU A 301 1.10 11.93 -14.48
C LEU A 301 0.37 10.69 -13.95
N VAL A 302 -0.97 10.68 -14.02
CA VAL A 302 -1.78 9.60 -13.45
C VAL A 302 -1.92 8.41 -14.38
N LEU A 303 -1.85 8.66 -15.68
CA LEU A 303 -1.83 7.64 -16.74
C LEU A 303 -0.76 8.03 -17.77
N PRO A 304 0.52 7.76 -17.48
CA PRO A 304 1.60 8.04 -18.41
C PRO A 304 1.45 7.18 -19.67
N PRO A 305 2.05 7.62 -20.81
CA PRO A 305 2.13 6.80 -22.02
C PRO A 305 2.69 5.41 -21.72
N ASP A 306 2.27 4.41 -22.48
CA ASP A 306 2.64 3.01 -22.23
C ASP A 306 4.15 2.78 -22.29
N ASP A 307 4.88 3.49 -23.12
CA ASP A 307 6.33 3.41 -23.20
C ASP A 307 7.01 3.88 -21.91
N LEU A 308 6.51 4.95 -21.30
CA LEU A 308 6.98 5.42 -19.99
C LEU A 308 6.52 4.47 -18.86
N TRP A 309 5.26 4.03 -18.90
CA TRP A 309 4.74 3.09 -17.92
C TRP A 309 5.53 1.77 -17.91
N ASN A 310 5.90 1.26 -19.07
CA ASN A 310 6.70 0.03 -19.21
C ASN A 310 8.15 0.18 -18.74
N ARG A 311 8.68 1.40 -18.63
CA ARG A 311 9.99 1.68 -18.02
C ARG A 311 9.94 1.72 -16.48
N CYS A 312 8.75 1.81 -15.89
CA CYS A 312 8.60 1.71 -14.45
C CYS A 312 8.91 0.29 -13.96
N TRP A 313 9.36 0.17 -12.72
CA TRP A 313 9.79 -1.12 -12.16
C TRP A 313 9.27 -1.32 -10.75
N SER A 314 9.03 -2.58 -10.39
CA SER A 314 8.62 -2.99 -9.04
C SER A 314 9.82 -3.27 -8.15
N LEU A 315 9.59 -3.24 -6.84
CA LEU A 315 10.57 -3.57 -5.80
C LEU A 315 10.10 -4.83 -5.05
N PRO A 316 10.27 -6.06 -5.62
CA PRO A 316 9.83 -7.28 -4.96
C PRO A 316 10.62 -7.51 -3.66
N PRO A 317 10.11 -8.31 -2.69
CA PRO A 317 10.82 -8.60 -1.45
C PRO A 317 12.25 -9.07 -1.70
N LEU A 318 13.16 -8.61 -0.84
CA LEU A 318 14.56 -9.06 -0.88
C LEU A 318 14.71 -10.38 -0.15
N SER A 319 15.66 -11.20 -0.60
CA SER A 319 16.13 -12.33 0.21
C SER A 319 16.82 -11.83 1.50
N PRO A 320 16.99 -12.68 2.51
CA PRO A 320 17.76 -12.32 3.70
C PRO A 320 19.17 -11.81 3.37
N GLU A 321 19.87 -12.47 2.43
CA GLU A 321 21.22 -12.11 1.99
C GLU A 321 21.21 -10.74 1.28
N GLN A 322 20.24 -10.51 0.39
CA GLN A 322 20.09 -9.22 -0.28
C GLN A 322 19.78 -8.10 0.71
N SER A 323 18.97 -8.38 1.75
CA SER A 323 18.65 -7.42 2.79
C SER A 323 19.89 -7.04 3.62
N VAL A 324 20.73 -8.01 3.96
CA VAL A 324 22.02 -7.76 4.64
C VAL A 324 22.92 -6.91 3.77
N SER A 325 23.13 -7.31 2.51
CA SER A 325 23.98 -6.59 1.54
C SER A 325 23.50 -5.14 1.34
N LEU A 326 22.19 -4.94 1.22
CA LEU A 326 21.61 -3.59 1.11
C LEU A 326 21.89 -2.76 2.36
N GLY A 327 21.77 -3.35 3.55
CA GLY A 327 22.10 -2.69 4.82
C GLY A 327 23.60 -2.32 4.92
N GLU A 328 24.50 -3.16 4.41
CA GLU A 328 25.94 -2.88 4.36
C GLU A 328 26.26 -1.74 3.39
N ARG A 329 25.70 -1.77 2.18
CA ARG A 329 25.83 -0.69 1.18
C ARG A 329 25.37 0.64 1.76
N TRP A 330 24.22 0.62 2.46
CA TRP A 330 23.69 1.81 3.11
C TRP A 330 24.63 2.37 4.17
N ARG A 331 25.18 1.52 5.02
CA ARG A 331 26.16 1.95 6.06
C ARG A 331 27.47 2.47 5.44
N ALA A 332 27.99 1.78 4.45
CA ALA A 332 29.21 2.17 3.76
C ALA A 332 29.10 3.50 2.98
N SER A 333 27.88 3.90 2.60
CA SER A 333 27.63 5.14 1.86
C SER A 333 27.39 6.36 2.74
N THR A 334 27.69 6.29 4.04
CA THR A 334 27.58 7.45 4.96
C THR A 334 28.47 8.59 4.45
N PRO A 335 27.89 9.81 4.28
CA PRO A 335 28.63 10.98 3.76
C PRO A 335 29.77 11.41 4.65
#